data_c68d54186d7b9bb135b29b83792eb045
#
_entry.id   c68d54186d7b9bb135b29b83792eb045
#
_cell.length_a   1.000
_cell.length_b   1.000
_cell.length_c   1.000
_cell.angle_alpha   90.00
_cell.angle_beta   90.00
_cell.angle_gamma   90.00
#
_symmetry.space_group_name_H-M   'P 1'
#
loop_
_entity.id
_entity.type
_entity.pdbx_description
1 polymer ?
#
loop_
_entity_poly.entity_id
_entity_poly.type
_entity_poly.pdbx_seq_one_letter_code
_entity_poly.pdbx_strand_id
1 'polypeptide(L)'
;MEQQTQLSIGQVVYTNLYNLGKGVIVNIHGKQKPESIQNIHDIMVIGGNAEFDIVFFNGGKTQRLPESILHGIQWQIENDRVDKETIEALIQKADAFEKTKIAEEEQKQLEFNQGVELQRHNEKYTHLTQRGSKSNSEIKLVGKNIRVDLKKHFPKTKFSVRMRHYTSYTISWTDGPTVDNVNSILLKYKTGHFNAYEDYHYNENTPLT
;
A
#
# COMPACT_ATOMS: atom_id res chain seq x y z
N MET A 1 -18.40 13.96 -31.59
CA MET A 1 -18.47 12.63 -30.94
C MET A 1 -17.43 11.78 -31.63
N GLU A 2 -16.32 11.50 -30.98
CA GLU A 2 -15.34 10.53 -31.50
C GLU A 2 -16.02 9.17 -31.58
N GLN A 3 -15.98 8.55 -32.75
CA GLN A 3 -16.47 7.19 -32.93
C GLN A 3 -15.62 6.27 -32.08
N GLN A 4 -16.21 5.75 -31.02
CA GLN A 4 -15.54 4.77 -30.16
C GLN A 4 -15.29 3.51 -30.99
N THR A 5 -14.03 3.24 -31.23
CA THR A 5 -13.58 2.21 -32.17
C THR A 5 -13.51 0.85 -31.47
N GLN A 6 -13.87 -0.20 -32.16
CA GLN A 6 -13.66 -1.56 -31.69
C GLN A 6 -12.17 -1.85 -31.57
N LEU A 7 -11.74 -2.32 -30.40
CA LEU A 7 -10.35 -2.58 -30.08
C LEU A 7 -9.94 -4.00 -30.49
N SER A 8 -8.66 -4.22 -30.67
CA SER A 8 -8.13 -5.52 -31.07
C SER A 8 -6.91 -5.93 -30.23
N ILE A 9 -6.63 -7.20 -30.19
CA ILE A 9 -5.38 -7.72 -29.60
C ILE A 9 -4.19 -7.10 -30.34
N GLY A 10 -3.18 -6.70 -29.60
CA GLY A 10 -2.02 -5.98 -30.09
C GLY A 10 -2.16 -4.46 -30.13
N GLN A 11 -3.36 -3.92 -29.88
CA GLN A 11 -3.58 -2.47 -29.83
C GLN A 11 -2.82 -1.86 -28.67
N VAL A 12 -2.10 -0.77 -28.95
CA VAL A 12 -1.39 -0.01 -27.92
C VAL A 12 -2.35 0.94 -27.21
N VAL A 13 -2.24 1.00 -25.91
CA VAL A 13 -2.99 1.90 -25.03
C VAL A 13 -2.04 2.62 -24.08
N TYR A 14 -2.44 3.76 -23.56
CA TYR A 14 -1.64 4.53 -22.62
C TYR A 14 -2.48 5.02 -21.45
N THR A 15 -1.91 5.02 -20.25
CA THR A 15 -2.49 5.64 -19.06
C THR A 15 -1.42 6.20 -18.13
N ASN A 16 -1.75 7.31 -17.47
CA ASN A 16 -0.93 7.86 -16.39
C ASN A 16 -1.25 7.24 -15.01
N LEU A 17 -2.31 6.43 -14.92
CA LEU A 17 -2.69 5.79 -13.66
C LEU A 17 -1.54 4.92 -13.14
N TYR A 18 -1.21 5.10 -11.87
CA TYR A 18 -0.19 4.29 -11.17
C TYR A 18 1.17 4.23 -11.90
N ASN A 19 1.47 5.24 -12.73
CA ASN A 19 2.69 5.27 -13.56
C ASN A 19 2.84 4.05 -14.49
N LEU A 20 1.73 3.49 -14.95
CA LEU A 20 1.73 2.31 -15.83
C LEU A 20 2.27 2.61 -17.24
N GLY A 21 1.95 3.78 -17.80
CA GLY A 21 2.44 4.20 -19.09
C GLY A 21 1.81 3.44 -20.26
N LYS A 22 2.62 3.10 -21.28
CA LYS A 22 2.17 2.33 -22.44
C LYS A 22 1.94 0.88 -22.13
N GLY A 23 0.84 0.32 -22.64
CA GLY A 23 0.49 -1.09 -22.55
C GLY A 23 -0.10 -1.60 -23.85
N VAL A 24 -0.30 -2.89 -23.93
CA VAL A 24 -0.82 -3.59 -25.10
C VAL A 24 -1.97 -4.49 -24.69
N ILE A 25 -3.07 -4.46 -25.43
CA ILE A 25 -4.19 -5.39 -25.24
C ILE A 25 -3.74 -6.79 -25.67
N VAL A 26 -3.73 -7.72 -24.72
CA VAL A 26 -3.27 -9.10 -24.96
C VAL A 26 -4.42 -10.09 -25.00
N ASN A 27 -5.56 -9.76 -24.42
CA ASN A 27 -6.77 -10.61 -24.47
C ASN A 27 -8.04 -9.75 -24.39
N ILE A 28 -9.14 -10.28 -24.94
CA ILE A 28 -10.46 -9.66 -24.95
C ILE A 28 -11.48 -10.69 -24.50
N HIS A 29 -12.21 -10.41 -23.44
CA HIS A 29 -13.25 -11.24 -22.89
C HIS A 29 -14.63 -10.65 -23.22
N GLY A 30 -15.51 -11.45 -23.77
CA GLY A 30 -16.88 -11.04 -24.11
C GLY A 30 -16.96 -10.35 -25.49
N LYS A 31 -18.08 -9.70 -25.74
CA LYS A 31 -18.36 -9.02 -27.01
C LYS A 31 -18.37 -7.50 -26.80
N GLN A 32 -17.47 -6.82 -27.47
CA GLN A 32 -17.40 -5.37 -27.41
C GLN A 32 -18.69 -4.70 -27.88
N LYS A 33 -19.07 -3.64 -27.20
CA LYS A 33 -20.20 -2.76 -27.54
C LYS A 33 -19.80 -1.29 -27.32
N PRO A 34 -18.81 -0.80 -28.07
CA PRO A 34 -18.32 0.57 -27.89
C PRO A 34 -19.44 1.62 -28.13
N GLU A 35 -20.42 1.32 -28.97
CA GLU A 35 -21.59 2.17 -29.25
C GLU A 35 -22.49 2.38 -28.03
N SER A 36 -22.41 1.53 -27.02
CA SER A 36 -23.18 1.65 -25.78
C SER A 36 -22.50 2.48 -24.71
N ILE A 37 -21.26 2.90 -24.95
CA ILE A 37 -20.48 3.64 -23.96
C ILE A 37 -20.92 5.09 -23.91
N GLN A 38 -21.23 5.56 -22.71
CA GLN A 38 -21.68 6.91 -22.44
C GLN A 38 -20.79 7.58 -21.40
N ASN A 39 -20.34 8.78 -21.70
CA ASN A 39 -19.64 9.63 -20.75
C ASN A 39 -20.68 10.53 -20.05
N ILE A 40 -20.77 10.39 -18.72
CA ILE A 40 -21.70 11.17 -17.90
C ILE A 40 -20.92 12.29 -17.21
N HIS A 41 -21.04 13.50 -17.78
CA HIS A 41 -20.47 14.76 -17.26
C HIS A 41 -18.95 14.71 -17.00
N ASP A 42 -18.20 13.93 -17.76
CA ASP A 42 -16.76 13.73 -17.60
C ASP A 42 -16.34 13.19 -16.22
N ILE A 43 -17.29 12.67 -15.44
CA ILE A 43 -17.07 12.10 -14.13
C ILE A 43 -17.07 10.57 -14.18
N MET A 44 -17.98 10.00 -14.96
CA MET A 44 -18.18 8.55 -15.03
C MET A 44 -18.45 8.08 -16.44
N VAL A 45 -17.82 6.99 -16.82
CA VAL A 45 -18.07 6.31 -18.10
C VAL A 45 -18.78 4.99 -17.80
N ILE A 46 -19.91 4.75 -18.47
CA ILE A 46 -20.74 3.56 -18.33
C ILE A 46 -20.97 2.89 -19.68
N GLY A 47 -21.42 1.65 -19.69
CA GLY A 47 -21.65 0.88 -20.90
C GLY A 47 -20.50 -0.05 -21.25
N GLY A 48 -20.44 -0.48 -22.51
CA GLY A 48 -19.56 -1.56 -22.94
C GLY A 48 -20.02 -2.92 -22.42
N ASN A 49 -19.43 -4.00 -22.94
CA ASN A 49 -19.77 -5.36 -22.52
C ASN A 49 -18.57 -6.32 -22.61
N ALA A 50 -17.41 -5.80 -22.94
CA ALA A 50 -16.16 -6.55 -22.97
C ALA A 50 -15.24 -6.16 -21.81
N GLU A 51 -14.29 -7.03 -21.53
CA GLU A 51 -13.19 -6.79 -20.59
C GLU A 51 -11.88 -7.07 -21.31
N PHE A 52 -10.82 -6.39 -20.91
CA PHE A 52 -9.53 -6.43 -21.56
C PHE A 52 -8.42 -6.82 -20.59
N ASP A 53 -7.54 -7.71 -21.02
CA ASP A 53 -6.27 -7.93 -20.35
C ASP A 53 -5.21 -7.10 -21.05
N ILE A 54 -4.45 -6.34 -20.27
CA ILE A 54 -3.43 -5.41 -20.76
C ILE A 54 -2.12 -5.72 -20.06
N VAL A 55 -1.04 -5.78 -20.83
CA VAL A 55 0.33 -5.89 -20.33
C VAL A 55 1.09 -4.61 -20.67
N PHE A 56 1.75 -4.03 -19.68
CA PHE A 56 2.47 -2.77 -19.85
C PHE A 56 3.95 -2.99 -20.13
N PHE A 57 4.56 -2.07 -20.87
CA PHE A 57 5.98 -2.14 -21.21
C PHE A 57 6.90 -2.08 -19.99
N ASN A 58 6.44 -1.52 -18.87
CA ASN A 58 7.17 -1.51 -17.59
C ASN A 58 7.10 -2.85 -16.82
N GLY A 59 6.32 -3.84 -17.30
CA GLY A 59 6.14 -5.13 -16.67
C GLY A 59 4.86 -5.23 -15.80
N GLY A 60 4.10 -4.15 -15.66
CA GLY A 60 2.79 -4.21 -15.03
C GLY A 60 1.76 -4.96 -15.87
N LYS A 61 0.69 -5.43 -15.25
CA LYS A 61 -0.47 -6.01 -15.96
C LYS A 61 -1.78 -5.64 -15.29
N THR A 62 -2.83 -5.57 -16.09
CA THR A 62 -4.21 -5.39 -15.64
C THR A 62 -5.06 -6.47 -16.31
N GLN A 63 -5.86 -7.16 -15.52
CA GLN A 63 -6.74 -8.20 -16.01
C GLN A 63 -8.20 -7.76 -15.90
N ARG A 64 -9.01 -8.14 -16.89
CA ARG A 64 -10.46 -7.88 -16.93
C ARG A 64 -10.83 -6.40 -16.73
N LEU A 65 -10.06 -5.50 -17.34
CA LEU A 65 -10.39 -4.09 -17.34
C LEU A 65 -11.68 -3.87 -18.13
N PRO A 66 -12.74 -3.30 -17.55
CA PRO A 66 -13.99 -3.05 -18.25
C PRO A 66 -13.83 -2.13 -19.46
N GLU A 67 -14.58 -2.40 -20.54
CA GLU A 67 -14.56 -1.63 -21.78
C GLU A 67 -14.83 -0.13 -21.53
N SER A 68 -15.77 0.20 -20.65
CA SER A 68 -16.07 1.59 -20.27
C SER A 68 -14.87 2.34 -19.70
N ILE A 69 -14.05 1.67 -18.88
CA ILE A 69 -12.86 2.29 -18.26
C ILE A 69 -11.80 2.57 -19.32
N LEU A 70 -11.57 1.63 -20.24
CA LEU A 70 -10.58 1.77 -21.30
C LEU A 70 -10.92 2.91 -22.28
N HIS A 71 -12.21 3.20 -22.44
CA HIS A 71 -12.68 4.36 -23.19
C HIS A 71 -12.87 5.64 -22.34
N GLY A 72 -12.46 5.61 -21.08
CA GLY A 72 -12.51 6.76 -20.19
C GLY A 72 -11.38 7.77 -20.42
N ILE A 73 -11.54 8.96 -19.86
CA ILE A 73 -10.62 10.11 -20.04
C ILE A 73 -9.18 9.85 -19.53
N GLN A 74 -8.99 8.85 -18.68
CA GLN A 74 -7.68 8.51 -18.12
C GLN A 74 -6.89 7.55 -19.02
N TRP A 75 -7.48 7.13 -20.13
CA TRP A 75 -6.87 6.22 -21.08
C TRP A 75 -6.81 6.84 -22.45
N GLN A 76 -5.76 6.54 -23.17
CA GLN A 76 -5.59 6.92 -24.58
C GLN A 76 -5.41 5.64 -25.39
N ILE A 77 -6.14 5.53 -26.47
CA ILE A 77 -6.05 4.42 -27.40
C ILE A 77 -5.19 4.92 -28.56
N GLU A 78 -4.01 4.32 -28.73
CA GLU A 78 -3.10 4.66 -29.82
C GLU A 78 -3.49 3.87 -31.09
N ASN A 79 -3.14 4.41 -32.26
CA ASN A 79 -3.37 3.69 -33.53
C ASN A 79 -2.36 2.59 -33.80
N ASP A 80 -1.29 2.55 -32.99
CA ASP A 80 -0.21 1.60 -33.13
C ASP A 80 -0.66 0.21 -32.69
N ARG A 81 -0.10 -0.81 -33.35
CA ARG A 81 -0.28 -2.21 -32.99
C ARG A 81 1.05 -2.90 -32.96
N VAL A 82 1.21 -3.81 -32.03
CA VAL A 82 2.38 -4.67 -31.93
C VAL A 82 2.07 -6.06 -32.48
N ASP A 83 3.10 -6.73 -32.96
CA ASP A 83 3.02 -8.08 -33.46
C ASP A 83 2.89 -9.12 -32.33
N LYS A 84 2.62 -10.36 -32.74
CA LYS A 84 2.42 -11.47 -31.78
C LYS A 84 3.67 -11.77 -30.98
N GLU A 85 4.84 -11.67 -31.58
CA GLU A 85 6.13 -11.96 -30.92
C GLU A 85 6.39 -10.95 -29.78
N THR A 86 6.12 -9.67 -30.05
CA THR A 86 6.20 -8.60 -29.05
C THR A 86 5.20 -8.82 -27.90
N ILE A 87 3.97 -9.26 -28.20
CA ILE A 87 2.96 -9.58 -27.16
C ILE A 87 3.46 -10.70 -26.26
N GLU A 88 3.97 -11.81 -26.85
CA GLU A 88 4.49 -12.94 -26.08
C GLU A 88 5.68 -12.54 -25.20
N ALA A 89 6.59 -11.72 -25.70
CA ALA A 89 7.71 -11.18 -24.93
C ALA A 89 7.26 -10.30 -23.76
N LEU A 90 6.25 -9.45 -23.98
CA LEU A 90 5.68 -8.61 -22.92
C LEU A 90 4.98 -9.42 -21.83
N ILE A 91 4.24 -10.46 -22.19
CA ILE A 91 3.59 -11.37 -21.24
C ILE A 91 4.65 -12.05 -20.37
N GLN A 92 5.71 -12.61 -20.99
CA GLN A 92 6.82 -13.25 -20.25
C GLN A 92 7.51 -12.26 -19.29
N LYS A 93 7.74 -11.02 -19.75
CA LYS A 93 8.31 -9.97 -18.91
C LYS A 93 7.42 -9.65 -17.72
N ALA A 94 6.10 -9.52 -17.94
CA ALA A 94 5.14 -9.21 -16.88
C ALA A 94 5.04 -10.35 -15.85
N ASP A 95 5.04 -11.60 -16.29
CA ASP A 95 5.02 -12.76 -15.41
C ASP A 95 6.31 -12.88 -14.59
N ALA A 96 7.46 -12.57 -15.19
CA ALA A 96 8.74 -12.53 -14.47
C ALA A 96 8.74 -11.40 -13.43
N PHE A 97 8.23 -10.20 -13.79
CA PHE A 97 8.12 -9.06 -12.89
C PHE A 97 7.23 -9.37 -11.69
N GLU A 98 6.05 -9.98 -11.93
CA GLU A 98 5.13 -10.38 -10.85
C GLU A 98 5.77 -11.42 -9.91
N LYS A 99 6.44 -12.45 -10.46
CA LYS A 99 7.16 -13.44 -9.65
C LYS A 99 8.23 -12.79 -8.77
N THR A 100 9.00 -11.85 -9.34
CA THR A 100 10.03 -11.12 -8.57
C THR A 100 9.38 -10.31 -7.45
N LYS A 101 8.29 -9.60 -7.74
CA LYS A 101 7.56 -8.81 -6.75
C LYS A 101 7.01 -9.67 -5.60
N ILE A 102 6.41 -10.82 -5.93
CA ILE A 102 5.91 -11.77 -4.92
C ILE A 102 7.07 -12.27 -4.04
N ALA A 103 8.20 -12.67 -4.66
CA ALA A 103 9.36 -13.13 -3.91
C ALA A 103 9.95 -12.05 -2.99
N GLU A 104 9.99 -10.80 -3.44
CA GLU A 104 10.42 -9.66 -2.62
C GLU A 104 9.47 -9.41 -1.43
N GLU A 105 8.17 -9.52 -1.64
CA GLU A 105 7.16 -9.36 -0.58
C GLU A 105 7.26 -10.51 0.44
N GLU A 106 7.41 -11.75 -0.02
CA GLU A 106 7.63 -12.91 0.86
C GLU A 106 8.92 -12.77 1.68
N GLN A 107 10.00 -12.33 1.05
CA GLN A 107 11.28 -12.09 1.72
C GLN A 107 11.15 -11.01 2.80
N LYS A 108 10.51 -9.89 2.49
CA LYS A 108 10.24 -8.81 3.46
C LYS A 108 9.39 -9.30 4.63
N GLN A 109 8.39 -10.13 4.35
CA GLN A 109 7.55 -10.71 5.40
C GLN A 109 8.34 -11.69 6.29
N LEU A 110 9.23 -12.48 5.69
CA LEU A 110 10.11 -13.39 6.43
C LEU A 110 11.07 -12.61 7.35
N GLU A 111 11.72 -11.59 6.82
CA GLU A 111 12.63 -10.71 7.59
C GLU A 111 11.89 -10.01 8.73
N PHE A 112 10.68 -9.51 8.47
CA PHE A 112 9.83 -8.93 9.51
C PHE A 112 9.51 -9.93 10.63
N ASN A 113 9.09 -11.15 10.29
CA ASN A 113 8.76 -12.19 11.25
C ASN A 113 9.99 -12.61 12.08
N GLN A 114 11.16 -12.74 11.45
CA GLN A 114 12.42 -12.99 12.14
C GLN A 114 12.76 -11.85 13.11
N GLY A 115 12.57 -10.60 12.67
CA GLY A 115 12.74 -9.43 13.52
C GLY A 115 11.82 -9.45 14.75
N VAL A 116 10.55 -9.83 14.57
CA VAL A 116 9.60 -10.00 15.69
C VAL A 116 10.09 -11.04 16.71
N GLU A 117 10.53 -12.21 16.23
CA GLU A 117 11.03 -13.28 17.13
C GLU A 117 12.29 -12.85 17.88
N LEU A 118 13.22 -12.17 17.21
CA LEU A 118 14.40 -11.60 17.88
C LEU A 118 14.02 -10.62 18.99
N GLN A 119 13.01 -9.77 18.76
CA GLN A 119 12.57 -8.81 19.79
C GLN A 119 11.82 -9.48 20.94
N ARG A 120 11.08 -10.55 20.69
CA ARG A 120 10.41 -11.33 21.75
C ARG A 120 11.36 -11.88 22.79
N HIS A 121 12.55 -12.29 22.36
CA HIS A 121 13.58 -12.88 23.21
C HIS A 121 14.64 -11.87 23.67
N ASN A 122 14.48 -10.58 23.33
CA ASN A 122 15.44 -9.56 23.68
C ASN A 122 15.32 -9.19 25.17
N GLU A 123 16.39 -9.38 25.93
CA GLU A 123 16.48 -9.08 27.36
C GLU A 123 16.08 -7.64 27.71
N LYS A 124 16.31 -6.69 26.80
CA LYS A 124 15.93 -5.29 26.99
C LYS A 124 14.42 -5.09 27.17
N TYR A 125 13.60 -5.99 26.63
CA TYR A 125 12.15 -5.86 26.57
C TYR A 125 11.39 -6.88 27.43
N THR A 126 12.08 -7.72 28.22
CA THR A 126 11.45 -8.72 29.10
C THR A 126 10.46 -8.13 30.10
N HIS A 127 10.63 -6.86 30.47
CA HIS A 127 9.74 -6.13 31.37
C HIS A 127 8.45 -5.64 30.71
N LEU A 128 8.36 -5.72 29.37
CA LEU A 128 7.19 -5.31 28.59
C LEU A 128 6.25 -6.52 28.38
N THR A 129 4.96 -6.21 28.26
CA THR A 129 3.96 -7.23 27.94
C THR A 129 3.91 -7.43 26.43
N GLN A 130 4.08 -8.67 25.96
CA GLN A 130 4.05 -9.01 24.54
C GLN A 130 2.62 -9.04 23.98
N ARG A 131 2.49 -8.78 22.68
CA ARG A 131 1.23 -8.96 21.92
C ARG A 131 0.81 -10.43 21.95
N GLY A 132 -0.49 -10.69 22.06
CA GLY A 132 -1.03 -12.06 22.15
C GLY A 132 -1.23 -12.58 23.57
N SER A 133 -0.71 -11.92 24.62
CA SER A 133 -1.19 -12.14 25.97
C SER A 133 -2.62 -11.59 26.07
N LYS A 134 -3.55 -12.31 26.66
CA LYS A 134 -5.01 -12.13 26.80
C LYS A 134 -5.59 -10.70 26.94
N SER A 135 -4.98 -9.69 26.35
CA SER A 135 -5.40 -8.30 26.42
C SER A 135 -6.33 -7.96 25.25
N ASN A 136 -7.54 -7.53 25.57
CA ASN A 136 -8.62 -7.24 24.62
C ASN A 136 -8.39 -6.01 23.71
N SER A 137 -7.25 -5.34 23.77
CA SER A 137 -6.94 -4.19 22.93
C SER A 137 -5.44 -3.95 22.86
N GLU A 138 -4.88 -4.10 21.69
CA GLU A 138 -3.46 -3.85 21.40
C GLU A 138 -3.02 -2.44 21.80
N ILE A 139 -3.86 -1.46 21.54
CA ILE A 139 -3.60 -0.05 21.88
C ILE A 139 -3.48 0.15 23.39
N LYS A 140 -4.34 -0.48 24.20
CA LYS A 140 -4.25 -0.42 25.66
C LYS A 140 -2.96 -1.08 26.17
N LEU A 141 -2.48 -2.10 25.47
CA LEU A 141 -1.22 -2.76 25.77
C LEU A 141 -0.03 -1.82 25.56
N VAL A 142 0.00 -1.08 24.44
CA VAL A 142 1.02 -0.05 24.20
C VAL A 142 1.03 0.99 25.32
N GLY A 143 -0.12 1.50 25.72
CA GLY A 143 -0.21 2.45 26.84
C GLY A 143 0.26 1.88 28.18
N LYS A 144 0.06 0.58 28.44
CA LYS A 144 0.61 -0.11 29.59
C LYS A 144 2.13 -0.18 29.52
N ASN A 145 2.68 -0.60 28.40
CA ASN A 145 4.11 -0.71 28.17
C ASN A 145 4.82 0.64 28.29
N ILE A 146 4.25 1.71 27.73
CA ILE A 146 4.76 3.08 27.89
C ILE A 146 4.89 3.45 29.38
N ARG A 147 3.87 3.15 30.21
CA ARG A 147 3.93 3.45 31.65
C ARG A 147 5.02 2.66 32.36
N VAL A 148 5.21 1.39 31.99
CA VAL A 148 6.25 0.53 32.55
C VAL A 148 7.63 1.06 32.22
N ASP A 149 7.87 1.43 30.96
CA ASP A 149 9.14 2.00 30.52
C ASP A 149 9.46 3.32 31.19
N LEU A 150 8.50 4.24 31.19
CA LEU A 150 8.69 5.55 31.83
C LEU A 150 8.98 5.40 33.33
N LYS A 151 8.31 4.47 34.01
CA LYS A 151 8.59 4.21 35.43
C LYS A 151 9.95 3.58 35.65
N LYS A 152 10.41 2.69 34.74
CA LYS A 152 11.74 2.07 34.80
C LYS A 152 12.85 3.08 34.60
N HIS A 153 12.73 3.96 33.64
CA HIS A 153 13.78 4.93 33.30
C HIS A 153 13.74 6.20 34.18
N PHE A 154 12.54 6.60 34.63
CA PHE A 154 12.36 7.82 35.43
C PHE A 154 11.53 7.52 36.70
N PRO A 155 12.06 6.74 37.66
CA PRO A 155 11.31 6.24 38.80
C PRO A 155 10.77 7.33 39.74
N LYS A 156 11.39 8.52 39.74
CA LYS A 156 11.03 9.65 40.59
C LYS A 156 10.00 10.58 39.95
N THR A 157 9.75 10.46 38.63
CA THR A 157 8.84 11.35 37.89
C THR A 157 7.44 10.71 37.77
N LYS A 158 6.42 11.49 38.02
CA LYS A 158 5.02 11.08 37.81
C LYS A 158 4.58 11.44 36.40
N PHE A 159 4.30 10.44 35.58
CA PHE A 159 3.80 10.61 34.21
C PHE A 159 2.28 10.40 34.16
N SER A 160 1.60 11.25 33.41
CA SER A 160 0.24 11.02 32.96
C SER A 160 0.27 10.49 31.53
N VAL A 161 -0.21 9.30 31.30
CA VAL A 161 -0.28 8.66 29.96
C VAL A 161 -1.75 8.44 29.63
N ARG A 162 -2.30 9.26 28.73
CA ARG A 162 -3.72 9.26 28.35
C ARG A 162 -3.87 8.98 26.86
N MET A 163 -4.74 8.04 26.52
CA MET A 163 -5.16 7.82 25.14
C MET A 163 -6.09 8.99 24.74
N ARG A 164 -5.78 9.66 23.64
CA ARG A 164 -6.54 10.81 23.14
C ARG A 164 -7.45 10.44 21.97
N HIS A 165 -6.95 9.62 21.08
CA HIS A 165 -7.65 9.04 19.95
C HIS A 165 -7.30 7.56 19.86
N TYR A 166 -7.97 6.81 19.00
CA TYR A 166 -7.80 5.36 18.88
C TYR A 166 -6.34 4.88 18.73
N THR A 167 -5.43 5.72 18.25
CA THR A 167 -4.04 5.36 17.95
C THR A 167 -3.01 6.30 18.58
N SER A 168 -3.41 7.26 19.39
CA SER A 168 -2.47 8.26 19.93
C SER A 168 -2.51 8.37 21.45
N TYR A 169 -1.32 8.55 22.05
CA TYR A 169 -1.14 8.81 23.48
C TYR A 169 -0.58 10.21 23.71
N THR A 170 -1.15 10.93 24.67
CA THR A 170 -0.56 12.14 25.23
C THR A 170 0.13 11.79 26.51
N ILE A 171 1.43 12.14 26.61
CA ILE A 171 2.26 11.95 27.80
C ILE A 171 2.59 13.32 28.37
N SER A 172 2.31 13.53 29.65
CA SER A 172 2.62 14.75 30.37
C SER A 172 3.21 14.46 31.73
N TRP A 173 4.08 15.36 32.20
CA TRP A 173 4.70 15.33 33.51
C TRP A 173 5.04 16.75 33.97
N THR A 174 5.27 16.91 35.24
CA THR A 174 5.75 18.13 35.88
C THR A 174 7.02 17.78 36.63
N ASP A 175 8.07 18.54 36.46
CA ASP A 175 9.40 18.32 37.06
C ASP A 175 10.00 16.94 36.74
N GLY A 176 11.16 16.93 36.09
CA GLY A 176 11.82 15.68 35.75
C GLY A 176 12.63 15.76 34.46
N PRO A 177 12.62 14.69 33.65
CA PRO A 177 13.44 14.60 32.44
C PRO A 177 13.00 15.62 31.37
N THR A 178 13.91 15.94 30.47
CA THR A 178 13.63 16.75 29.29
C THR A 178 12.72 15.97 28.32
N VAL A 179 12.08 16.71 27.40
CA VAL A 179 11.25 16.09 26.33
C VAL A 179 12.09 15.13 25.49
N ASP A 180 13.33 15.47 25.17
CA ASP A 180 14.23 14.63 24.37
C ASP A 180 14.58 13.33 25.08
N ASN A 181 14.81 13.37 26.39
CA ASN A 181 15.06 12.17 27.19
C ASN A 181 13.84 11.22 27.20
N VAL A 182 12.64 11.79 27.30
CA VAL A 182 11.40 10.99 27.24
C VAL A 182 11.19 10.44 25.83
N ASN A 183 11.37 11.26 24.80
CA ASN A 183 11.24 10.83 23.41
C ASN A 183 12.19 9.71 23.02
N SER A 184 13.45 9.72 23.51
CA SER A 184 14.40 8.65 23.24
C SER A 184 13.92 7.27 23.73
N ILE A 185 13.17 7.24 24.82
CA ILE A 185 12.55 6.00 25.35
C ILE A 185 11.30 5.60 24.56
N LEU A 186 10.52 6.60 24.12
CA LEU A 186 9.21 6.39 23.49
C LEU A 186 9.28 6.18 21.97
N LEU A 187 10.41 6.47 21.34
CA LEU A 187 10.57 6.38 19.88
C LEU A 187 10.18 5.00 19.34
N LYS A 188 10.48 3.93 20.08
CA LYS A 188 10.15 2.54 19.72
C LYS A 188 8.65 2.24 19.64
N TYR A 189 7.79 3.07 20.25
CA TYR A 189 6.32 2.95 20.17
C TYR A 189 5.71 3.80 19.08
N LYS A 190 6.53 4.56 18.36
CA LYS A 190 6.07 5.43 17.29
C LYS A 190 6.04 4.62 15.99
N THR A 191 4.85 4.43 15.44
CA THR A 191 4.65 3.77 14.15
C THR A 191 4.52 4.82 13.07
N GLY A 192 5.26 4.62 11.97
CA GLY A 192 5.19 5.50 10.81
C GLY A 192 5.82 6.88 11.00
N HIS A 193 5.81 7.62 9.92
CA HIS A 193 6.28 9.00 9.85
C HIS A 193 5.30 9.87 9.06
N PHE A 194 5.28 11.16 9.41
CA PHE A 194 4.52 12.15 8.67
C PHE A 194 5.40 12.75 7.58
N ASN A 195 4.95 12.64 6.32
CA ASN A 195 5.57 13.33 5.21
C ASN A 195 4.87 14.68 4.99
N ALA A 196 5.52 15.76 5.43
CA ALA A 196 4.97 17.11 5.35
C ALA A 196 4.83 17.62 3.89
N TYR A 197 5.51 17.00 2.93
CA TYR A 197 5.44 17.38 1.53
C TYR A 197 4.18 16.83 0.85
N GLU A 198 3.74 15.64 1.28
CA GLU A 198 2.57 14.96 0.74
C GLU A 198 1.33 15.13 1.63
N ASP A 199 1.48 15.81 2.79
CA ASP A 199 0.46 15.93 3.85
C ASP A 199 -0.14 14.55 4.24
N TYR A 200 0.73 13.52 4.26
CA TYR A 200 0.33 12.14 4.47
C TYR A 200 1.14 11.47 5.58
N HIS A 201 0.45 10.66 6.38
CA HIS A 201 1.06 9.86 7.46
C HIS A 201 1.25 8.41 7.00
N TYR A 202 2.49 8.03 6.76
CA TYR A 202 2.86 6.65 6.45
C TYR A 202 2.86 5.80 7.72
N ASN A 203 2.05 4.74 7.73
CA ASN A 203 2.06 3.76 8.80
C ASN A 203 3.04 2.64 8.45
N GLU A 204 4.08 2.50 9.25
CA GLU A 204 5.05 1.42 9.12
C GLU A 204 4.98 0.55 10.37
N ASN A 205 4.69 -0.73 10.19
CA ASN A 205 4.80 -1.69 11.27
C ASN A 205 6.27 -2.00 11.52
N THR A 206 6.68 -1.89 12.77
CA THR A 206 8.03 -2.32 13.19
C THR A 206 7.93 -3.62 14.00
N PRO A 207 9.01 -4.41 14.11
CA PRO A 207 9.00 -5.65 14.92
C PRO A 207 8.67 -5.44 16.41
N LEU A 208 8.65 -4.21 16.90
CA LEU A 208 8.30 -3.84 18.28
C LEU A 208 6.85 -3.33 18.42
N THR A 209 6.18 -3.04 17.35
CA THR A 209 4.80 -2.55 17.29
C THR A 209 3.90 -3.54 16.59
#